data_d6753da5807f9b77356efd51e209626c
#
_entry.id   d6753da5807f9b77356efd51e209626c
#
_cell.length_a   1.000
_cell.length_b   1.000
_cell.length_c   1.000
_cell.angle_alpha   90.00
_cell.angle_beta   90.00
_cell.angle_gamma   90.00
#
_symmetry.space_group_name_H-M   'P 1'
#
loop_
_entity.id
_entity.type
_entity.pdbx_description
1 polymer ?
#
loop_
_entity_poly.entity_id
_entity_poly.type
_entity_poly.pdbx_seq_one_letter_code
_entity_poly.pdbx_strand_id
1 'polypeptide(L)'
;MLTIRQNLLETIHGGNPDRFVNQYEFLKIIQNPLGNHNPRPKIGEMDMPNGWGVVYSWPPHVPASFPVHTPDKVVIKDITHWRDYVHAPSLKFAEAEWEPFIAQAEAVDRSQYYVAAMVAPGLFEQCHHLGEIQQTLINLYEEPEHMKDLIK
;
A
#
# COMPACT_ATOMS: atom_id res chain seq x y z
N MET A 1 -2.67 33.72 12.15
CA MET A 1 -2.08 32.72 11.22
C MET A 1 -2.99 31.49 11.23
N LEU A 2 -3.44 31.06 10.07
CA LEU A 2 -4.31 29.90 9.93
C LEU A 2 -3.56 28.61 10.25
N THR A 3 -4.27 27.61 10.77
CA THR A 3 -3.71 26.26 10.94
C THR A 3 -3.44 25.60 9.58
N ILE A 4 -2.69 24.50 9.56
CA ILE A 4 -2.46 23.71 8.33
C ILE A 4 -3.80 23.32 7.72
N ARG A 5 -4.71 22.79 8.54
CA ARG A 5 -6.05 22.37 8.09
C ARG A 5 -6.89 23.54 7.56
N GLN A 6 -6.84 24.70 8.22
CA GLN A 6 -7.55 25.89 7.75
C GLN A 6 -6.98 26.40 6.43
N ASN A 7 -5.65 26.48 6.28
CA ASN A 7 -5.01 26.85 5.00
C ASN A 7 -5.42 25.92 3.85
N LEU A 8 -5.52 24.60 4.11
CA LEU A 8 -6.01 23.64 3.12
C LEU A 8 -7.46 23.94 2.72
N LEU A 9 -8.35 24.16 3.71
CA LEU A 9 -9.77 24.45 3.45
C LEU A 9 -9.95 25.76 2.68
N GLU A 10 -9.23 26.82 3.06
CA GLU A 10 -9.24 28.08 2.32
C GLU A 10 -8.78 27.87 0.86
N THR A 11 -7.73 27.07 0.64
CA THR A 11 -7.25 26.76 -0.71
C THR A 11 -8.29 26.02 -1.53
N ILE A 12 -8.93 24.99 -0.95
CA ILE A 12 -9.94 24.18 -1.65
C ILE A 12 -11.19 25.00 -2.00
N HIS A 13 -11.60 25.90 -1.11
CA HIS A 13 -12.81 26.71 -1.30
C HIS A 13 -12.58 28.01 -2.07
N GLY A 14 -11.36 28.29 -2.54
CA GLY A 14 -11.02 29.53 -3.23
C GLY A 14 -11.05 30.76 -2.33
N GLY A 15 -10.78 30.56 -1.03
CA GLY A 15 -10.70 31.62 -0.02
C GLY A 15 -9.32 32.31 0.02
N ASN A 16 -8.89 32.72 1.21
CA ASN A 16 -7.66 33.49 1.43
C ASN A 16 -6.70 32.72 2.36
N PRO A 17 -5.99 31.68 1.88
CA PRO A 17 -5.00 31.00 2.69
C PRO A 17 -3.80 31.90 2.99
N ASP A 18 -3.19 31.76 4.17
CA ASP A 18 -1.94 32.44 4.50
C ASP A 18 -0.77 31.96 3.64
N ARG A 19 -0.82 30.68 3.23
CA ARG A 19 0.16 30.00 2.40
C ARG A 19 -0.44 28.75 1.75
N PHE A 20 0.23 28.22 0.74
CA PHE A 20 -0.08 26.89 0.23
C PHE A 20 0.35 25.81 1.22
N VAL A 21 -0.44 24.73 1.27
CA VAL A 21 -0.15 23.54 2.07
C VAL A 21 0.56 22.53 1.18
N ASN A 22 1.68 21.99 1.65
CA ASN A 22 2.42 20.96 0.92
C ASN A 22 1.65 19.66 0.86
N GLN A 23 1.98 18.82 -0.13
CA GLN A 23 1.41 17.49 -0.27
C GLN A 23 1.61 16.67 1.02
N TYR A 24 0.53 16.08 1.52
CA TYR A 24 0.46 15.29 2.76
C TYR A 24 0.77 16.04 4.06
N GLU A 25 1.16 17.31 4.05
CA GLU A 25 1.42 18.09 5.28
C GLU A 25 0.22 18.10 6.23
N PHE A 26 -0.98 18.11 5.67
CA PHE A 26 -2.25 18.15 6.40
C PHE A 26 -2.73 16.78 6.90
N LEU A 27 -2.00 15.70 6.60
CA LEU A 27 -2.36 14.34 6.98
C LEU A 27 -1.48 13.82 8.12
N LYS A 28 -2.08 13.10 9.04
CA LYS A 28 -1.41 12.13 9.91
C LYS A 28 -1.82 10.75 9.44
N ILE A 29 -0.91 10.09 8.75
CA ILE A 29 -1.14 8.75 8.22
C ILE A 29 -0.87 7.75 9.33
N ILE A 30 -1.91 7.02 9.71
CA ILE A 30 -1.85 5.96 10.72
C ILE A 30 -1.76 4.63 9.99
N GLN A 31 -0.85 3.79 10.42
CA GLN A 31 -0.74 2.41 9.97
C GLN A 31 -1.90 1.57 10.52
N ASN A 32 -1.97 0.32 10.14
CA ASN A 32 -2.97 -0.63 10.61
C ASN A 32 -2.39 -2.06 10.55
N PRO A 33 -3.04 -3.06 11.17
CA PRO A 33 -2.53 -4.43 11.21
C PRO A 33 -2.33 -5.10 9.84
N LEU A 34 -3.03 -4.62 8.78
CA LEU A 34 -2.84 -5.13 7.41
C LEU A 34 -1.40 -4.96 6.93
N GLY A 35 -0.70 -3.93 7.40
CA GLY A 35 0.71 -3.70 7.09
C GLY A 35 1.62 -4.85 7.54
N ASN A 36 1.22 -5.62 8.54
CA ASN A 36 2.00 -6.77 9.04
C ASN A 36 2.11 -7.89 7.99
N HIS A 37 1.19 -7.95 7.02
CA HIS A 37 1.24 -8.91 5.92
C HIS A 37 2.11 -8.44 4.74
N ASN A 38 2.53 -7.17 4.75
CA ASN A 38 3.34 -6.55 3.70
C ASN A 38 4.65 -5.95 4.26
N PRO A 39 5.43 -6.70 5.07
CA PRO A 39 6.71 -6.20 5.54
C PRO A 39 7.60 -5.86 4.34
N ARG A 40 8.36 -4.77 4.47
CA ARG A 40 9.31 -4.33 3.45
C ARG A 40 10.73 -4.54 3.97
N PRO A 41 11.66 -4.97 3.12
CA PRO A 41 13.06 -5.08 3.50
C PRO A 41 13.64 -3.71 3.85
N LYS A 42 14.67 -3.69 4.68
CA LYS A 42 15.52 -2.53 4.90
C LYS A 42 16.58 -2.43 3.80
N ILE A 43 17.23 -1.27 3.71
CA ILE A 43 18.35 -1.08 2.77
C ILE A 43 19.41 -2.18 2.98
N GLY A 44 19.75 -2.88 1.91
CA GLY A 44 20.70 -3.98 1.89
C GLY A 44 20.09 -5.37 2.12
N GLU A 45 18.82 -5.47 2.55
CA GLU A 45 18.14 -6.76 2.65
C GLU A 45 17.60 -7.20 1.29
N MET A 46 17.86 -8.46 0.97
CA MET A 46 17.54 -9.05 -0.33
C MET A 46 16.62 -10.27 -0.14
N ASP A 47 15.75 -10.47 -1.12
CA ASP A 47 14.92 -11.69 -1.25
C ASP A 47 14.04 -11.99 -0.04
N MET A 48 13.42 -10.94 0.52
CA MET A 48 12.52 -11.03 1.67
C MET A 48 11.07 -11.26 1.20
N PRO A 49 10.47 -12.43 1.48
CA PRO A 49 9.06 -12.67 1.14
C PRO A 49 8.14 -11.92 2.11
N ASN A 50 7.00 -11.45 1.61
CA ASN A 50 5.91 -10.95 2.41
C ASN A 50 4.82 -12.02 2.64
N GLY A 51 3.71 -11.66 3.33
CA GLY A 51 2.61 -12.57 3.62
C GLY A 51 1.82 -13.05 2.40
N TRP A 52 2.01 -12.42 1.23
CA TRP A 52 1.42 -12.83 -0.05
C TRP A 52 2.37 -13.70 -0.89
N GLY A 53 3.56 -14.02 -0.36
CA GLY A 53 4.60 -14.74 -1.10
C GLY A 53 5.40 -13.86 -2.08
N VAL A 54 5.11 -12.58 -2.18
CA VAL A 54 5.87 -11.65 -3.03
C VAL A 54 7.23 -11.41 -2.41
N VAL A 55 8.28 -11.64 -3.19
CA VAL A 55 9.67 -11.43 -2.77
C VAL A 55 10.10 -10.00 -3.06
N TYR A 56 10.66 -9.32 -2.08
CA TYR A 56 11.20 -7.95 -2.20
C TYR A 56 12.68 -7.88 -1.93
N SER A 57 13.35 -6.95 -2.60
CA SER A 57 14.75 -6.62 -2.34
C SER A 57 14.94 -5.11 -2.27
N TRP A 58 15.87 -4.64 -1.41
CA TRP A 58 16.28 -3.25 -1.35
C TRP A 58 17.79 -3.11 -1.48
N PRO A 59 18.33 -3.14 -2.70
CA PRO A 59 19.75 -2.89 -2.93
C PRO A 59 20.16 -1.49 -2.44
N PRO A 60 21.38 -1.31 -1.89
CA PRO A 60 21.81 -0.03 -1.29
C PRO A 60 21.81 1.18 -2.24
N HIS A 61 21.90 0.94 -3.54
CA HIS A 61 21.96 1.99 -4.58
C HIS A 61 20.59 2.33 -5.19
N VAL A 62 19.50 1.72 -4.69
CA VAL A 62 18.12 1.96 -5.17
C VAL A 62 17.33 2.76 -4.14
N PRO A 63 16.45 3.69 -4.55
CA PRO A 63 15.76 4.59 -3.62
C PRO A 63 14.69 3.92 -2.76
N ALA A 64 14.22 2.70 -3.12
CA ALA A 64 13.16 1.99 -2.41
C ALA A 64 13.29 0.48 -2.59
N SER A 65 12.51 -0.29 -1.81
CA SER A 65 12.35 -1.73 -2.03
C SER A 65 11.37 -2.00 -3.16
N PHE A 66 11.70 -2.99 -4.00
CA PHE A 66 10.85 -3.40 -5.12
C PHE A 66 10.63 -4.91 -5.11
N PRO A 67 9.49 -5.38 -5.68
CA PRO A 67 9.28 -6.81 -5.91
C PRO A 67 10.32 -7.34 -6.91
N VAL A 68 10.76 -8.57 -6.68
CA VAL A 68 11.69 -9.28 -7.55
C VAL A 68 10.91 -10.22 -8.46
N HIS A 69 10.87 -9.91 -9.75
CA HIS A 69 10.09 -10.63 -10.74
C HIS A 69 10.94 -11.53 -11.66
N THR A 70 11.90 -12.25 -11.08
CA THR A 70 12.55 -13.32 -11.83
C THR A 70 11.59 -14.52 -11.98
N PRO A 71 11.71 -15.37 -13.02
CA PRO A 71 10.77 -16.47 -13.28
C PRO A 71 10.56 -17.42 -12.10
N ASP A 72 11.57 -17.59 -11.26
CA ASP A 72 11.48 -18.42 -10.04
C ASP A 72 10.74 -17.71 -8.89
N LYS A 73 10.73 -16.36 -8.84
CA LYS A 73 10.19 -15.56 -7.73
C LYS A 73 8.81 -14.93 -8.00
N VAL A 74 8.40 -14.82 -9.26
CA VAL A 74 7.03 -14.40 -9.59
C VAL A 74 6.04 -15.37 -8.97
N VAL A 75 5.03 -14.89 -8.26
CA VAL A 75 4.04 -15.74 -7.57
C VAL A 75 3.12 -16.38 -8.59
N ILE A 76 2.40 -15.59 -9.40
CA ILE A 76 1.47 -16.12 -10.42
C ILE A 76 2.25 -16.46 -11.68
N LYS A 77 2.36 -17.76 -11.97
CA LYS A 77 3.01 -18.27 -13.19
C LYS A 77 2.05 -18.31 -14.37
N ASP A 78 0.76 -18.54 -14.08
CA ASP A 78 -0.33 -18.63 -15.05
C ASP A 78 -1.59 -18.07 -14.41
N ILE A 79 -2.11 -16.98 -14.99
CA ILE A 79 -3.29 -16.29 -14.45
C ILE A 79 -4.55 -17.17 -14.49
N THR A 80 -4.65 -18.11 -15.42
CA THR A 80 -5.81 -19.01 -15.53
C THR A 80 -5.90 -19.98 -14.35
N HIS A 81 -4.79 -20.17 -13.65
CA HIS A 81 -4.63 -21.03 -12.47
C HIS A 81 -4.19 -20.26 -11.23
N TRP A 82 -4.47 -18.94 -11.15
CA TRP A 82 -3.96 -18.08 -10.09
C TRP A 82 -4.23 -18.58 -8.66
N ARG A 83 -5.34 -19.32 -8.45
CA ARG A 83 -5.70 -19.89 -7.13
C ARG A 83 -4.73 -20.93 -6.61
N ASP A 84 -3.97 -21.56 -7.50
CA ASP A 84 -2.96 -22.54 -7.11
C ASP A 84 -1.70 -21.89 -6.56
N TYR A 85 -1.51 -20.60 -6.85
CA TYR A 85 -0.32 -19.83 -6.48
C TYR A 85 -0.57 -18.83 -5.35
N VAL A 86 -1.75 -18.19 -5.32
CA VAL A 86 -2.03 -17.07 -4.39
C VAL A 86 -2.73 -17.58 -3.15
N HIS A 87 -2.07 -17.39 -2.00
CA HIS A 87 -2.63 -17.67 -0.69
C HIS A 87 -2.74 -16.36 0.08
N ALA A 88 -3.97 -15.78 0.09
CA ALA A 88 -4.21 -14.52 0.78
C ALA A 88 -4.02 -14.69 2.29
N PRO A 89 -3.27 -13.79 2.96
CA PRO A 89 -3.17 -13.81 4.41
C PRO A 89 -4.52 -13.49 5.05
N SER A 90 -4.70 -13.94 6.29
CA SER A 90 -5.93 -13.64 7.05
C SER A 90 -6.07 -12.12 7.27
N LEU A 91 -7.26 -11.60 6.99
CA LEU A 91 -7.61 -10.20 7.29
C LEU A 91 -8.34 -10.06 8.64
N LYS A 92 -8.40 -11.13 9.42
CA LYS A 92 -9.01 -11.13 10.77
C LYS A 92 -7.94 -10.84 11.80
N PHE A 93 -8.10 -9.74 12.51
CA PHE A 93 -7.21 -9.27 13.55
C PHE A 93 -7.99 -9.18 14.87
N ALA A 94 -7.37 -9.51 16.00
CA ALA A 94 -7.95 -9.30 17.32
C ALA A 94 -8.02 -7.79 17.64
N GLU A 95 -8.94 -7.39 18.51
CA GLU A 95 -9.08 -5.97 18.93
C GLU A 95 -7.76 -5.40 19.45
N ALA A 96 -7.03 -6.17 20.24
CA ALA A 96 -5.73 -5.76 20.79
C ALA A 96 -4.69 -5.40 19.71
N GLU A 97 -4.79 -5.94 18.49
CA GLU A 97 -3.91 -5.59 17.38
C GLU A 97 -4.23 -4.22 16.78
N TRP A 98 -5.47 -3.73 16.97
CA TRP A 98 -5.90 -2.41 16.53
C TRP A 98 -5.62 -1.31 17.56
N GLU A 99 -5.57 -1.63 18.86
CA GLU A 99 -5.41 -0.66 19.95
C GLU A 99 -4.26 0.35 19.74
N PRO A 100 -3.02 -0.06 19.33
CA PRO A 100 -1.93 0.89 19.14
C PRO A 100 -2.22 1.92 18.05
N PHE A 101 -2.93 1.52 17.00
CA PHE A 101 -3.27 2.38 15.87
C PHE A 101 -4.44 3.31 16.20
N ILE A 102 -5.41 2.83 16.97
CA ILE A 102 -6.52 3.63 17.52
C ILE A 102 -5.95 4.73 18.41
N ALA A 103 -5.08 4.37 19.35
CA ALA A 103 -4.45 5.34 20.24
C ALA A 103 -3.64 6.41 19.48
N GLN A 104 -2.92 6.03 18.41
CA GLN A 104 -2.24 6.98 17.53
C GLN A 104 -3.23 7.93 16.85
N ALA A 105 -4.36 7.41 16.36
CA ALA A 105 -5.37 8.21 15.69
C ALA A 105 -6.08 9.18 16.65
N GLU A 106 -6.32 8.77 17.89
CA GLU A 106 -6.92 9.60 18.94
C GLU A 106 -5.98 10.71 19.42
N ALA A 107 -4.68 10.45 19.46
CA ALA A 107 -3.67 11.44 19.86
C ALA A 107 -3.46 12.57 18.85
N VAL A 108 -4.02 12.46 17.63
CA VAL A 108 -3.85 13.50 16.61
C VAL A 108 -4.69 14.75 16.91
N ASP A 109 -4.05 15.90 16.91
CA ASP A 109 -4.75 17.21 16.97
C ASP A 109 -5.57 17.44 15.68
N ARG A 110 -6.88 17.18 15.80
CA ARG A 110 -7.83 17.33 14.69
C ARG A 110 -8.10 18.79 14.30
N SER A 111 -7.64 19.75 15.10
CA SER A 111 -7.70 21.17 14.73
C SER A 111 -6.67 21.53 13.67
N GLN A 112 -5.55 20.78 13.63
CA GLN A 112 -4.42 20.98 12.73
C GLN A 112 -4.41 20.03 11.54
N TYR A 113 -4.82 18.77 11.74
CA TYR A 113 -4.61 17.67 10.80
C TYR A 113 -5.88 16.86 10.54
N TYR A 114 -5.90 16.24 9.37
CA TYR A 114 -6.77 15.08 9.11
C TYR A 114 -6.04 13.79 9.45
N VAL A 115 -6.81 12.78 9.85
CA VAL A 115 -6.30 11.43 10.02
C VAL A 115 -6.68 10.60 8.80
N ALA A 116 -5.72 9.87 8.26
CA ALA A 116 -5.92 8.93 7.18
C ALA A 116 -5.35 7.57 7.56
N ALA A 117 -6.04 6.50 7.23
CA ALA A 117 -5.49 5.15 7.30
C ALA A 117 -4.80 4.79 5.98
N MET A 118 -3.63 4.18 6.08
CA MET A 118 -2.93 3.68 4.90
C MET A 118 -3.39 2.24 4.60
N VAL A 119 -3.93 2.05 3.41
CA VAL A 119 -4.18 0.71 2.85
C VAL A 119 -3.36 0.58 1.58
N ALA A 120 -2.34 -0.27 1.62
CA ALA A 120 -1.41 -0.46 0.51
C ALA A 120 -0.99 -1.94 0.42
N PRO A 121 -0.67 -2.43 -0.77
CA PRO A 121 -0.73 -1.74 -2.06
C PRO A 121 -2.16 -1.57 -2.57
N GLY A 122 -2.35 -0.77 -3.63
CA GLY A 122 -3.62 -0.68 -4.35
C GLY A 122 -3.91 -1.96 -5.15
N LEU A 123 -5.10 -2.07 -5.73
CA LEU A 123 -5.52 -3.29 -6.43
C LEU A 123 -4.59 -3.65 -7.59
N PHE A 124 -4.27 -2.69 -8.45
CA PHE A 124 -3.37 -2.92 -9.57
C PHE A 124 -1.95 -3.25 -9.11
N GLU A 125 -1.45 -2.52 -8.10
CA GLU A 125 -0.14 -2.79 -7.51
C GLU A 125 -0.07 -4.21 -6.93
N GLN A 126 -1.10 -4.67 -6.23
CA GLN A 126 -1.12 -6.03 -5.71
C GLN A 126 -1.09 -7.06 -6.84
N CYS A 127 -1.87 -6.87 -7.91
CA CYS A 127 -1.87 -7.77 -9.07
C CYS A 127 -0.49 -7.86 -9.71
N HIS A 128 0.17 -6.73 -9.99
CA HIS A 128 1.48 -6.75 -10.63
C HIS A 128 2.62 -7.14 -9.68
N HIS A 129 2.47 -6.98 -8.37
CA HIS A 129 3.40 -7.56 -7.40
C HIS A 129 3.37 -9.09 -7.42
N LEU A 130 2.19 -9.67 -7.62
CA LEU A 130 2.00 -11.13 -7.72
C LEU A 130 2.44 -11.68 -9.08
N GLY A 131 2.10 -10.98 -10.18
CA GLY A 131 2.18 -11.50 -11.54
C GLY A 131 3.18 -10.80 -12.48
N GLU A 132 4.02 -9.86 -11.97
CA GLU A 132 4.85 -8.96 -12.77
C GLU A 132 4.01 -7.93 -13.57
N ILE A 133 4.57 -6.72 -13.81
CA ILE A 133 3.78 -5.60 -14.33
C ILE A 133 3.40 -5.79 -15.80
N GLN A 134 4.33 -6.22 -16.65
CA GLN A 134 4.06 -6.40 -18.08
C GLN A 134 3.05 -7.52 -18.30
N GLN A 135 3.24 -8.65 -17.63
CA GLN A 135 2.32 -9.77 -17.73
C GLN A 135 0.94 -9.45 -17.17
N THR A 136 0.86 -8.68 -16.08
CA THR A 136 -0.43 -8.21 -15.53
C THR A 136 -1.18 -7.34 -16.54
N LEU A 137 -0.50 -6.40 -17.21
CA LEU A 137 -1.11 -5.57 -18.24
C LEU A 137 -1.60 -6.39 -19.44
N ILE A 138 -0.83 -7.38 -19.87
CA ILE A 138 -1.23 -8.33 -20.92
C ILE A 138 -2.47 -9.10 -20.50
N ASN A 139 -2.48 -9.65 -19.29
CA ASN A 139 -3.58 -10.42 -18.75
C ASN A 139 -4.88 -9.62 -18.59
N LEU A 140 -4.81 -8.31 -18.30
CA LEU A 140 -5.99 -7.45 -18.29
C LEU A 140 -6.71 -7.42 -19.63
N TYR A 141 -5.99 -7.62 -20.73
CA TYR A 141 -6.52 -7.62 -22.08
C TYR A 141 -6.84 -9.04 -22.59
N GLU A 142 -5.94 -10.00 -22.39
CA GLU A 142 -6.05 -11.36 -22.94
C GLU A 142 -6.90 -12.28 -22.05
N GLU A 143 -6.85 -12.09 -20.72
CA GLU A 143 -7.52 -12.93 -19.72
C GLU A 143 -8.40 -12.11 -18.74
N PRO A 144 -9.30 -11.23 -19.24
CA PRO A 144 -10.03 -10.28 -18.41
C PRO A 144 -10.91 -10.93 -17.34
N GLU A 145 -11.46 -12.12 -17.60
CA GLU A 145 -12.33 -12.78 -16.63
C GLU A 145 -11.51 -13.37 -15.46
N HIS A 146 -10.31 -13.92 -15.73
CA HIS A 146 -9.41 -14.38 -14.68
C HIS A 146 -8.86 -13.23 -13.85
N MET A 147 -8.55 -12.08 -14.49
CA MET A 147 -8.14 -10.87 -13.78
C MET A 147 -9.25 -10.30 -12.90
N LYS A 148 -10.49 -10.25 -13.37
CA LYS A 148 -11.66 -9.85 -12.55
C LYS A 148 -11.85 -10.78 -11.35
N ASP A 149 -11.63 -12.06 -11.54
CA ASP A 149 -11.77 -13.06 -10.50
C ASP A 149 -10.65 -12.96 -9.45
N LEU A 150 -9.42 -12.66 -9.86
CA LEU A 150 -8.30 -12.36 -8.94
C LEU A 150 -8.57 -11.11 -8.09
N ILE A 151 -9.22 -10.08 -8.64
CA ILE A 151 -9.44 -8.79 -7.99
C ILE A 151 -10.62 -8.84 -6.99
N LYS A 152 -11.55 -9.75 -7.11
CA LYS A 152 -12.71 -9.92 -6.22
C LYS A 152 -12.35 -10.53 -4.88
#